data_3acb0e5887bf1306e46d20b2c84d5c1d
#
_entry.id   3acb0e5887bf1306e46d20b2c84d5c1d
#
_cell.length_a   1.000
_cell.length_b   1.000
_cell.length_c   1.000
_cell.angle_alpha   90.00
_cell.angle_beta   90.00
_cell.angle_gamma   90.00
#
_symmetry.space_group_name_H-M   'P 1'
#
loop_
_entity.id
_entity.type
_entity.pdbx_description
1 polymer ?
#
loop_
_entity_poly.entity_id
_entity_poly.type
_entity_poly.pdbx_seq_one_letter_code
_entity_poly.pdbx_strand_id
1 'polypeptide(L)'
;MKKYDIKNTDVETLKKWYHLMALGRALDEKAPSYQLQSLGWSYHAPYAGHDGIQLAVGQVFTLGEDFLFPYYRDMLTVLSAGMTPEEIILNGISKATDPGSGGRHMSNHFAKPEWHIENISSATGTHELHAAGVARAMVYYGHKGVAITSHGESATSEGFVYEAINGASLERLPVIFVIQDNGYGISVPKSEQTVQD
;
A
#
# COMPACT_ATOMS: atom_id res chain seq x y z
N MET A 1 1.11 -2.44 28.05
CA MET A 1 0.19 -2.32 26.91
C MET A 1 -0.65 -1.05 27.10
N LYS A 2 -0.55 -0.04 26.23
CA LYS A 2 -1.45 1.13 26.32
C LYS A 2 -2.87 0.68 26.00
N LYS A 3 -3.82 0.89 26.91
CA LYS A 3 -5.24 0.72 26.60
C LYS A 3 -5.71 1.95 25.85
N TYR A 4 -6.09 1.77 24.60
CA TYR A 4 -6.77 2.82 23.84
C TYR A 4 -8.24 2.85 24.22
N ASP A 5 -8.80 4.06 24.36
CA ASP A 5 -10.22 4.22 24.64
C ASP A 5 -11.01 4.08 23.34
N ILE A 6 -11.68 2.94 23.17
CA ILE A 6 -12.55 2.64 22.02
C ILE A 6 -14.01 2.95 22.29
N LYS A 7 -14.34 3.53 23.46
CA LYS A 7 -15.72 3.73 23.91
C LYS A 7 -16.57 4.57 22.95
N ASN A 8 -15.95 5.41 22.14
CA ASN A 8 -16.64 6.26 21.18
C ASN A 8 -16.75 5.65 19.78
N THR A 9 -16.22 4.45 19.57
CA THR A 9 -16.34 3.74 18.28
C THR A 9 -17.53 2.78 18.35
N ASP A 10 -18.44 2.88 17.42
CA ASP A 10 -19.61 2.00 17.39
C ASP A 10 -19.22 0.53 17.09
N VAL A 11 -20.05 -0.40 17.57
CA VAL A 11 -19.77 -1.83 17.52
C VAL A 11 -19.72 -2.35 16.07
N GLU A 12 -20.52 -1.80 15.17
CA GLU A 12 -20.57 -2.25 13.78
C GLU A 12 -19.29 -1.85 13.04
N THR A 13 -18.76 -0.66 13.29
CA THR A 13 -17.45 -0.23 12.80
C THR A 13 -16.34 -1.16 13.31
N LEU A 14 -16.33 -1.48 14.62
CA LEU A 14 -15.34 -2.42 15.16
C LEU A 14 -15.43 -3.82 14.54
N LYS A 15 -16.65 -4.33 14.31
CA LYS A 15 -16.86 -5.60 13.62
C LYS A 15 -16.36 -5.56 12.17
N LYS A 16 -16.64 -4.47 11.46
CA LYS A 16 -16.16 -4.25 10.09
C LYS A 16 -14.63 -4.29 10.04
N TRP A 17 -13.97 -3.56 10.92
CA TRP A 17 -12.51 -3.52 10.99
C TRP A 17 -11.91 -4.88 11.32
N TYR A 18 -12.49 -5.57 12.32
CA TYR A 18 -12.07 -6.92 12.66
C TYR A 18 -12.24 -7.90 11.49
N HIS A 19 -13.37 -7.83 10.79
CA HIS A 19 -13.63 -8.65 9.61
C HIS A 19 -12.60 -8.40 8.50
N LEU A 20 -12.28 -7.14 8.20
CA LEU A 20 -11.27 -6.78 7.20
C LEU A 20 -9.89 -7.30 7.57
N MET A 21 -9.49 -7.16 8.84
CA MET A 21 -8.21 -7.67 9.32
C MET A 21 -8.16 -9.21 9.25
N ALA A 22 -9.22 -9.89 9.66
CA ALA A 22 -9.30 -11.35 9.59
C ALA A 22 -9.28 -11.86 8.15
N LEU A 23 -10.01 -11.19 7.25
CA LEU A 23 -10.05 -11.51 5.83
C LEU A 23 -8.69 -11.29 5.16
N GLY A 24 -8.06 -10.14 5.43
CA GLY A 24 -6.73 -9.83 4.92
C GLY A 24 -5.69 -10.86 5.39
N ARG A 25 -5.75 -11.28 6.66
CA ARG A 25 -4.89 -12.35 7.19
C ARG A 25 -5.11 -13.68 6.48
N ALA A 26 -6.37 -14.04 6.24
CA ALA A 26 -6.68 -15.27 5.52
C ALA A 26 -6.13 -15.26 4.08
N LEU A 27 -6.16 -14.10 3.40
CA LEU A 27 -5.55 -13.91 2.08
C LEU A 27 -4.01 -14.01 2.14
N ASP A 28 -3.40 -13.31 3.10
CA ASP A 28 -1.95 -13.28 3.31
C ASP A 28 -1.39 -14.69 3.57
N GLU A 29 -2.05 -15.46 4.44
CA GLU A 29 -1.69 -16.83 4.76
C GLU A 29 -1.95 -17.80 3.59
N LYS A 30 -2.92 -17.48 2.72
CA LYS A 30 -3.27 -18.33 1.58
C LYS A 30 -2.31 -18.15 0.40
N ALA A 31 -1.75 -16.96 0.19
CA ALA A 31 -0.90 -16.63 -0.95
C ALA A 31 0.25 -17.62 -1.19
N PRO A 32 1.04 -18.05 -0.17
CA PRO A 32 2.10 -19.03 -0.36
C PRO A 32 1.61 -20.38 -0.92
N SER A 33 0.37 -20.77 -0.63
CA SER A 33 -0.18 -22.02 -1.16
C SER A 33 -0.40 -21.98 -2.67
N TYR A 34 -0.73 -20.83 -3.23
CA TYR A 34 -0.81 -20.63 -4.68
C TYR A 34 0.57 -20.66 -5.35
N GLN A 35 1.58 -20.09 -4.69
CA GLN A 35 2.96 -20.14 -5.15
C GLN A 35 3.48 -21.58 -5.19
N LEU A 36 3.31 -22.34 -4.11
CA LEU A 36 3.74 -23.74 -4.01
C LEU A 36 3.06 -24.65 -5.03
N GLN A 37 1.82 -24.36 -5.40
CA GLN A 37 1.05 -25.12 -6.39
C GLN A 37 1.29 -24.66 -7.83
N SER A 38 2.23 -23.75 -8.05
CA SER A 38 2.50 -23.15 -9.37
C SER A 38 1.26 -22.54 -10.03
N LEU A 39 0.38 -21.94 -9.24
CA LEU A 39 -0.86 -21.31 -9.70
C LEU A 39 -0.69 -19.82 -10.07
N GLY A 40 0.54 -19.37 -10.26
CA GLY A 40 0.85 -18.06 -10.80
C GLY A 40 1.28 -17.00 -9.77
N TRP A 41 1.08 -17.23 -8.48
CA TRP A 41 1.53 -16.28 -7.45
C TRP A 41 3.06 -16.27 -7.37
N SER A 42 3.70 -15.37 -8.11
CA SER A 42 5.14 -15.36 -8.35
C SER A 42 5.94 -14.74 -7.20
N TYR A 43 5.33 -13.85 -6.43
CA TYR A 43 5.95 -13.12 -5.33
C TYR A 43 4.93 -12.88 -4.22
N HIS A 44 5.36 -13.07 -2.97
CA HIS A 44 4.54 -12.74 -1.81
C HIS A 44 5.39 -12.13 -0.71
N ALA A 45 4.98 -10.97 -0.23
CA ALA A 45 5.53 -10.31 0.93
C ALA A 45 4.42 -10.15 1.98
N PRO A 46 4.45 -10.90 3.08
CA PRO A 46 3.42 -10.81 4.10
C PRO A 46 3.41 -9.41 4.74
N TYR A 47 2.21 -8.93 5.05
CA TYR A 47 2.03 -7.64 5.72
C TYR A 47 1.88 -7.77 7.25
N ALA A 48 1.95 -8.97 7.77
CA ALA A 48 1.76 -9.28 9.18
C ALA A 48 2.56 -8.32 10.08
N GLY A 49 1.86 -7.70 11.05
CA GLY A 49 2.42 -6.67 11.93
C GLY A 49 2.10 -5.23 11.52
N HIS A 50 1.74 -4.98 10.27
CA HIS A 50 1.32 -3.67 9.77
C HIS A 50 -0.21 -3.50 9.71
N ASP A 51 -0.98 -4.44 10.27
CA ASP A 51 -2.45 -4.52 10.17
C ASP A 51 -3.15 -3.20 10.51
N GLY A 52 -2.76 -2.58 11.63
CA GLY A 52 -3.43 -1.37 12.13
C GLY A 52 -3.26 -0.18 11.20
N ILE A 53 -2.05 0.08 10.70
CA ILE A 53 -1.79 1.21 9.81
C ILE A 53 -2.41 0.99 8.43
N GLN A 54 -2.32 -0.22 7.89
CA GLN A 54 -2.89 -0.54 6.59
C GLN A 54 -4.42 -0.43 6.60
N LEU A 55 -5.08 -0.95 7.66
CA LEU A 55 -6.50 -0.75 7.84
C LEU A 55 -6.86 0.74 7.88
N ALA A 56 -6.13 1.53 8.68
CA ALA A 56 -6.40 2.96 8.84
C ALA A 56 -6.25 3.72 7.52
N VAL A 57 -5.16 3.50 6.78
CA VAL A 57 -4.92 4.14 5.47
C VAL A 57 -6.04 3.83 4.50
N GLY A 58 -6.44 2.55 4.35
CA GLY A 58 -7.53 2.18 3.46
C GLY A 58 -8.89 2.73 3.89
N GLN A 59 -9.13 2.93 5.20
CA GLN A 59 -10.40 3.49 5.68
C GLN A 59 -10.50 5.02 5.54
N VAL A 60 -9.38 5.74 5.47
CA VAL A 60 -9.39 7.20 5.24
C VAL A 60 -9.30 7.56 3.75
N PHE A 61 -8.91 6.63 2.91
CA PHE A 61 -8.84 6.81 1.46
C PHE A 61 -10.23 7.07 0.89
N THR A 62 -10.38 8.17 0.14
CA THR A 62 -11.64 8.58 -0.48
C THR A 62 -11.61 8.28 -1.97
N LEU A 63 -12.42 7.30 -2.39
CA LEU A 63 -12.54 6.88 -3.80
C LEU A 63 -12.87 8.05 -4.72
N GLY A 64 -12.13 8.19 -5.81
CA GLY A 64 -12.32 9.22 -6.82
C GLY A 64 -11.88 10.63 -6.42
N GLU A 65 -11.42 10.81 -5.17
CA GLU A 65 -10.91 12.08 -4.67
C GLU A 65 -9.41 11.97 -4.35
N ASP A 66 -9.00 10.90 -3.66
CA ASP A 66 -7.60 10.63 -3.34
C ASP A 66 -6.93 9.76 -4.40
N PHE A 67 -5.60 9.76 -4.40
CA PHE A 67 -4.77 8.85 -5.18
C PHE A 67 -3.96 7.96 -4.25
N LEU A 68 -3.97 6.64 -4.49
CA LEU A 68 -3.24 5.67 -3.70
C LEU A 68 -2.17 4.99 -4.56
N PHE A 69 -0.94 5.01 -4.09
CA PHE A 69 0.21 4.32 -4.68
C PHE A 69 0.67 3.21 -3.74
N PRO A 70 -0.04 2.05 -3.75
CA PRO A 70 0.21 0.98 -2.79
C PRO A 70 1.44 0.18 -3.18
N TYR A 71 2.31 -0.08 -2.23
CA TYR A 71 3.43 -0.96 -2.49
C TYR A 71 3.07 -2.43 -2.24
N TYR A 72 3.95 -3.36 -2.60
CA TYR A 72 3.64 -4.79 -2.64
C TYR A 72 3.17 -5.41 -1.30
N ARG A 73 3.38 -4.72 -0.18
CA ARG A 73 2.94 -5.17 1.15
C ARG A 73 1.53 -4.68 1.51
N ASP A 74 0.94 -3.79 0.72
CA ASP A 74 -0.30 -3.08 1.03
C ASP A 74 -1.60 -3.87 0.78
N MET A 75 -1.56 -5.18 0.93
CA MET A 75 -2.75 -6.03 0.70
C MET A 75 -3.94 -5.59 1.55
N LEU A 76 -3.74 -5.35 2.85
CA LEU A 76 -4.83 -4.92 3.72
C LEU A 76 -5.23 -3.46 3.44
N THR A 77 -4.30 -2.60 3.00
CA THR A 77 -4.62 -1.23 2.59
C THR A 77 -5.63 -1.22 1.45
N VAL A 78 -5.35 -1.95 0.37
CA VAL A 78 -6.24 -1.98 -0.81
C VAL A 78 -7.55 -2.71 -0.53
N LEU A 79 -7.52 -3.78 0.29
CA LEU A 79 -8.73 -4.46 0.76
C LEU A 79 -9.60 -3.52 1.60
N SER A 80 -8.98 -2.75 2.49
CA SER A 80 -9.65 -1.79 3.35
C SER A 80 -10.19 -0.58 2.56
N ALA A 81 -9.54 -0.20 1.46
CA ALA A 81 -10.02 0.79 0.51
C ALA A 81 -11.19 0.29 -0.35
N GLY A 82 -11.48 -1.01 -0.34
CA GLY A 82 -12.65 -1.61 -0.98
C GLY A 82 -12.38 -2.56 -2.13
N MET A 83 -11.11 -2.85 -2.50
CA MET A 83 -10.82 -3.94 -3.44
C MET A 83 -11.32 -5.26 -2.88
N THR A 84 -11.87 -6.10 -3.73
CA THR A 84 -12.40 -7.39 -3.32
C THR A 84 -11.30 -8.44 -3.16
N PRO A 85 -11.51 -9.48 -2.33
CA PRO A 85 -10.61 -10.62 -2.26
C PRO A 85 -10.35 -11.28 -3.61
N GLU A 86 -11.38 -11.33 -4.47
CA GLU A 86 -11.26 -11.87 -5.83
C GLU A 86 -10.29 -11.05 -6.67
N GLU A 87 -10.40 -9.72 -6.69
CA GLU A 87 -9.48 -8.83 -7.42
C GLU A 87 -8.04 -8.99 -6.96
N ILE A 88 -7.82 -9.13 -5.64
CA ILE A 88 -6.49 -9.39 -5.06
C ILE A 88 -5.95 -10.74 -5.53
N ILE A 89 -6.77 -11.79 -5.52
CA ILE A 89 -6.35 -13.12 -6.00
C ILE A 89 -6.08 -13.09 -7.50
N LEU A 90 -6.90 -12.42 -8.31
CA LEU A 90 -6.71 -12.29 -9.75
C LEU A 90 -5.38 -11.62 -10.09
N ASN A 91 -4.99 -10.57 -9.36
CA ASN A 91 -3.66 -9.99 -9.44
C ASN A 91 -2.58 -11.01 -9.04
N GLY A 92 -2.75 -11.65 -7.89
CA GLY A 92 -1.78 -12.62 -7.35
C GLY A 92 -1.45 -13.74 -8.33
N ILE A 93 -2.46 -14.27 -9.03
CA ILE A 93 -2.33 -15.39 -9.99
C ILE A 93 -2.26 -14.93 -11.45
N SER A 94 -2.02 -13.65 -11.69
CA SER A 94 -1.78 -13.06 -13.02
C SER A 94 -2.87 -13.37 -14.05
N LYS A 95 -4.14 -13.17 -13.70
CA LYS A 95 -5.26 -13.39 -14.61
C LYS A 95 -5.52 -12.19 -15.52
N ALA A 96 -6.01 -12.46 -16.73
CA ALA A 96 -6.37 -11.41 -17.69
C ALA A 96 -7.50 -10.49 -17.18
N THR A 97 -8.27 -10.92 -16.18
CA THR A 97 -9.32 -10.17 -15.52
C THR A 97 -8.84 -9.39 -14.28
N ASP A 98 -7.54 -9.39 -13.99
CA ASP A 98 -6.95 -8.50 -12.98
C ASP A 98 -7.22 -7.04 -13.34
N PRO A 99 -7.88 -6.25 -12.46
CA PRO A 99 -8.30 -4.89 -12.78
C PRO A 99 -7.11 -3.93 -12.98
N GLY A 100 -5.97 -4.22 -12.35
CA GLY A 100 -4.81 -3.33 -12.38
C GLY A 100 -3.99 -3.44 -13.66
N SER A 101 -3.75 -4.65 -14.14
CA SER A 101 -2.79 -4.87 -15.21
C SER A 101 -3.24 -5.87 -16.29
N GLY A 102 -4.37 -6.53 -16.09
CA GLY A 102 -4.78 -7.65 -16.96
C GLY A 102 -3.76 -8.80 -16.90
N GLY A 103 -3.22 -9.08 -15.74
CA GLY A 103 -2.27 -10.16 -15.47
C GLY A 103 -0.84 -9.92 -15.96
N ARG A 104 -0.49 -8.69 -16.35
CA ARG A 104 0.85 -8.32 -16.85
C ARG A 104 1.83 -7.89 -15.78
N HIS A 105 1.32 -7.53 -14.59
CA HIS A 105 2.13 -7.10 -13.46
C HIS A 105 2.51 -8.29 -12.56
N MET A 106 3.55 -8.09 -11.75
CA MET A 106 3.93 -9.03 -10.70
C MET A 106 2.84 -9.12 -9.63
N SER A 107 2.70 -10.29 -8.99
CA SER A 107 1.82 -10.48 -7.84
C SER A 107 2.07 -9.42 -6.75
N ASN A 108 1.05 -9.06 -6.02
CA ASN A 108 1.08 -8.02 -4.98
C ASN A 108 1.33 -6.58 -5.49
N HIS A 109 1.24 -6.34 -6.79
CA HIS A 109 1.23 -4.99 -7.34
C HIS A 109 -0.21 -4.59 -7.64
N PHE A 110 -0.90 -4.23 -6.58
CA PHE A 110 -2.33 -3.93 -6.61
C PHE A 110 -2.60 -2.62 -7.33
N ALA A 111 -3.60 -2.60 -8.21
CA ALA A 111 -4.08 -1.38 -8.80
C ALA A 111 -5.55 -1.51 -9.23
N LYS A 112 -6.22 -0.37 -9.26
CA LYS A 112 -7.57 -0.20 -9.78
C LYS A 112 -7.71 1.24 -10.25
N PRO A 113 -7.24 1.54 -11.48
CA PRO A 113 -7.11 2.91 -11.97
C PRO A 113 -8.40 3.72 -11.93
N GLU A 114 -9.55 3.10 -12.16
CA GLU A 114 -10.86 3.76 -12.06
C GLU A 114 -11.20 4.23 -10.64
N TRP A 115 -10.44 3.80 -9.64
CA TRP A 115 -10.54 4.21 -8.25
C TRP A 115 -9.37 5.07 -7.79
N HIS A 116 -8.47 5.46 -8.71
CA HIS A 116 -7.21 6.11 -8.43
C HIS A 116 -6.28 5.29 -7.49
N ILE A 117 -6.39 3.96 -7.56
CA ILE A 117 -5.38 3.05 -6.99
C ILE A 117 -4.42 2.73 -8.13
N GLU A 118 -3.23 3.32 -8.07
CA GLU A 118 -2.32 3.42 -9.20
C GLU A 118 -1.36 2.25 -9.29
N ASN A 119 -1.01 1.88 -10.50
CA ASN A 119 0.07 0.92 -10.73
C ASN A 119 1.43 1.52 -10.33
N ILE A 120 2.22 0.73 -9.64
CA ILE A 120 3.58 1.11 -9.26
C ILE A 120 4.62 0.24 -9.96
N SER A 121 5.84 0.75 -10.05
CA SER A 121 7.00 -0.04 -10.49
C SER A 121 7.49 -0.96 -9.37
N SER A 122 8.05 -2.12 -9.74
CA SER A 122 8.78 -2.99 -8.81
C SER A 122 10.12 -2.41 -8.35
N ALA A 123 10.65 -1.41 -9.05
CA ALA A 123 11.84 -0.68 -8.62
C ALA A 123 11.50 0.16 -7.38
N THR A 124 12.13 -0.20 -6.26
CA THR A 124 11.81 0.31 -4.92
C THR A 124 11.93 1.84 -4.85
N GLY A 125 10.93 2.50 -4.30
CA GLY A 125 10.91 3.96 -4.07
C GLY A 125 10.59 4.84 -5.29
N THR A 126 10.53 4.30 -6.51
CA THR A 126 10.28 5.13 -7.71
C THR A 126 8.87 5.73 -7.76
N HIS A 127 7.89 5.04 -7.20
CA HIS A 127 6.50 5.50 -7.17
C HIS A 127 6.28 6.72 -6.26
N GLU A 128 7.22 7.03 -5.39
CA GLU A 128 7.20 8.23 -4.55
C GLU A 128 7.25 9.51 -5.40
N LEU A 129 8.06 9.50 -6.48
CA LEU A 129 8.08 10.59 -7.45
C LEU A 129 6.77 10.72 -8.21
N HIS A 130 6.12 9.59 -8.55
CA HIS A 130 4.82 9.61 -9.21
C HIS A 130 3.76 10.21 -8.28
N ALA A 131 3.74 9.82 -7.01
CA ALA A 131 2.81 10.36 -6.01
C ALA A 131 3.01 11.87 -5.82
N ALA A 132 4.25 12.33 -5.69
CA ALA A 132 4.57 13.75 -5.61
C ALA A 132 4.15 14.49 -6.89
N GLY A 133 4.36 13.90 -8.07
CA GLY A 133 3.94 14.45 -9.36
C GLY A 133 2.43 14.58 -9.47
N VAL A 134 1.68 13.57 -9.05
CA VAL A 134 0.21 13.62 -9.00
C VAL A 134 -0.27 14.66 -8.01
N ALA A 135 0.30 14.72 -6.80
CA ALA A 135 -0.04 15.75 -5.82
C ALA A 135 0.20 17.17 -6.35
N ARG A 136 1.26 17.38 -7.12
CA ARG A 136 1.54 18.66 -7.81
C ARG A 136 0.48 18.98 -8.86
N ALA A 137 0.09 17.98 -9.66
CA ALA A 137 -0.98 18.14 -10.65
C ALA A 137 -2.31 18.46 -9.99
N MET A 138 -2.63 17.80 -8.83
CA MET A 138 -3.82 18.09 -8.05
C MET A 138 -3.88 19.58 -7.64
N VAL A 139 -2.78 20.12 -7.11
CA VAL A 139 -2.70 21.55 -6.78
C VAL A 139 -2.90 22.42 -8.00
N TYR A 140 -2.25 22.10 -9.12
CA TYR A 140 -2.32 22.87 -10.36
C TYR A 140 -3.75 22.90 -10.95
N TYR A 141 -4.46 21.78 -10.89
CA TYR A 141 -5.83 21.67 -11.42
C TYR A 141 -6.93 21.98 -10.38
N GLY A 142 -6.57 22.31 -9.15
CA GLY A 142 -7.56 22.61 -8.09
C GLY A 142 -8.31 21.37 -7.58
N HIS A 143 -7.74 20.19 -7.72
CA HIS A 143 -8.28 18.96 -7.16
C HIS A 143 -8.09 18.93 -5.63
N LYS A 144 -9.07 18.41 -4.87
CA LYS A 144 -9.10 18.48 -3.39
C LYS A 144 -8.65 17.14 -2.85
N GLY A 145 -8.19 16.27 -3.17
CA GLY A 145 -7.75 15.04 -2.49
C GLY A 145 -6.31 15.13 -2.02
N VAL A 146 -5.79 13.99 -1.59
CA VAL A 146 -4.38 13.78 -1.24
C VAL A 146 -3.83 12.60 -2.04
N ALA A 147 -2.54 12.62 -2.34
CA ALA A 147 -1.84 11.44 -2.81
C ALA A 147 -1.28 10.68 -1.60
N ILE A 148 -1.56 9.39 -1.49
CA ILE A 148 -1.05 8.51 -0.43
C ILE A 148 -0.12 7.50 -1.08
N THR A 149 1.10 7.42 -0.61
CA THR A 149 2.09 6.47 -1.11
C THR A 149 2.74 5.72 0.04
N SER A 150 3.16 4.49 -0.18
CA SER A 150 3.78 3.68 0.86
C SER A 150 4.98 2.89 0.35
N HIS A 151 5.93 2.70 1.25
CA HIS A 151 7.13 1.90 1.01
C HIS A 151 7.67 1.29 2.30
N GLY A 152 8.61 0.36 2.17
CA GLY A 152 9.35 -0.17 3.31
C GLY A 152 10.48 0.78 3.74
N GLU A 153 10.98 0.64 4.95
CA GLU A 153 12.08 1.46 5.48
C GLU A 153 13.35 1.37 4.63
N SER A 154 13.59 0.23 3.99
CA SER A 154 14.74 0.05 3.10
C SER A 154 14.72 0.99 1.90
N ALA A 155 13.54 1.32 1.39
CA ALA A 155 13.37 2.27 0.28
C ALA A 155 13.75 3.70 0.67
N THR A 156 13.80 4.03 1.96
CA THR A 156 14.23 5.37 2.40
C THR A 156 15.68 5.68 2.05
N SER A 157 16.49 4.68 1.71
CA SER A 157 17.87 4.88 1.22
C SER A 157 17.95 5.18 -0.27
N GLU A 158 16.85 5.07 -1.01
CA GLU A 158 16.82 5.37 -2.44
C GLU A 158 16.76 6.89 -2.70
N GLY A 159 17.52 7.38 -3.66
CA GLY A 159 17.53 8.79 -4.05
C GLY A 159 16.14 9.31 -4.43
N PHE A 160 15.34 8.50 -5.11
CA PHE A 160 13.97 8.81 -5.51
C PHE A 160 13.08 9.25 -4.34
N VAL A 161 13.22 8.62 -3.18
CA VAL A 161 12.45 8.94 -1.97
C VAL A 161 12.85 10.32 -1.44
N TYR A 162 14.16 10.61 -1.36
CA TYR A 162 14.66 11.93 -0.95
C TYR A 162 14.20 13.03 -1.90
N GLU A 163 14.27 12.79 -3.20
CA GLU A 163 13.85 13.75 -4.21
C GLU A 163 12.35 14.04 -4.12
N ALA A 164 11.53 12.99 -3.95
CA ALA A 164 10.08 13.10 -3.79
C ALA A 164 9.71 13.90 -2.54
N ILE A 165 10.29 13.57 -1.39
CA ILE A 165 10.04 14.25 -0.12
C ILE A 165 10.51 15.72 -0.19
N ASN A 166 11.70 15.97 -0.74
CA ASN A 166 12.23 17.31 -0.87
C ASN A 166 11.34 18.19 -1.78
N GLY A 167 10.96 17.69 -2.94
CA GLY A 167 10.06 18.38 -3.86
C GLY A 167 8.69 18.65 -3.28
N ALA A 168 8.11 17.63 -2.63
CA ALA A 168 6.82 17.74 -1.97
C ALA A 168 6.83 18.77 -0.83
N SER A 169 7.89 18.79 -0.03
CA SER A 169 8.05 19.74 1.06
C SER A 169 8.23 21.16 0.58
N LEU A 170 9.05 21.35 -0.47
CA LEU A 170 9.31 22.66 -1.07
C LEU A 170 8.03 23.31 -1.61
N GLU A 171 7.21 22.54 -2.31
CA GLU A 171 5.97 23.00 -2.92
C GLU A 171 4.74 22.83 -2.00
N ARG A 172 4.89 22.27 -0.80
CA ARG A 172 3.81 21.98 0.17
C ARG A 172 2.68 21.17 -0.46
N LEU A 173 3.06 20.11 -1.16
CA LEU A 173 2.11 19.25 -1.88
C LEU A 173 1.25 18.41 -0.93
N PRO A 174 -0.02 18.13 -1.28
CA PRO A 174 -0.90 17.25 -0.52
C PRO A 174 -0.52 15.78 -0.75
N VAL A 175 0.58 15.33 -0.18
CA VAL A 175 1.05 13.95 -0.27
C VAL A 175 1.39 13.41 1.12
N ILE A 176 1.04 12.14 1.34
CA ILE A 176 1.33 11.39 2.59
C ILE A 176 2.26 10.24 2.23
N PHE A 177 3.45 10.22 2.82
CA PHE A 177 4.41 9.14 2.72
C PHE A 177 4.25 8.19 3.92
N VAL A 178 3.88 6.95 3.67
CA VAL A 178 3.68 5.92 4.70
C VAL A 178 4.86 4.97 4.69
N ILE A 179 5.70 4.99 5.72
CA ILE A 179 6.85 4.12 5.85
C ILE A 179 6.47 2.90 6.70
N GLN A 180 6.51 1.72 6.11
CA GLN A 180 6.24 0.45 6.78
C GLN A 180 7.56 -0.18 7.24
N ASP A 181 7.98 0.18 8.44
CA ASP A 181 9.24 -0.27 9.03
C ASP A 181 9.08 -1.64 9.70
N ASN A 182 9.72 -2.66 9.14
CA ASN A 182 9.81 -4.00 9.71
C ASN A 182 11.22 -4.31 10.26
N GLY A 183 12.14 -3.35 10.19
CA GLY A 183 13.52 -3.45 10.67
C GLY A 183 14.49 -4.15 9.72
N TYR A 184 14.03 -4.61 8.55
CA TYR A 184 14.85 -5.38 7.62
C TYR A 184 14.57 -5.06 6.15
N GLY A 185 15.62 -4.88 5.36
CA GLY A 185 15.59 -4.94 3.91
C GLY A 185 16.02 -6.32 3.42
N ILE A 186 15.06 -7.22 3.15
CA ILE A 186 15.29 -8.64 2.88
C ILE A 186 16.02 -9.29 4.08
N SER A 187 17.34 -9.40 4.02
CA SER A 187 18.19 -9.97 5.09
C SER A 187 19.11 -8.95 5.77
N VAL A 188 19.07 -7.69 5.32
CA VAL A 188 19.90 -6.62 5.87
C VAL A 188 19.14 -5.89 6.97
N PRO A 189 19.63 -5.87 8.22
CA PRO A 189 18.99 -5.13 9.29
C PRO A 189 19.07 -3.61 9.04
N LYS A 190 18.08 -2.88 9.49
CA LYS A 190 17.98 -1.41 9.35
C LYS A 190 19.24 -0.70 9.83
N SER A 191 19.87 -1.16 10.91
CA SER A 191 21.09 -0.59 11.47
C SER A 191 22.31 -0.63 10.55
N GLU A 192 22.32 -1.52 9.55
CA GLU A 192 23.38 -1.59 8.54
C GLU A 192 23.07 -0.77 7.30
N GLN A 193 21.83 -0.34 7.15
CA GLN A 193 21.33 0.38 5.98
C GLN A 193 21.22 1.88 6.25
N THR A 194 20.76 2.27 7.44
CA THR A 194 20.43 3.67 7.79
C THR A 194 21.26 4.12 8.99
N VAL A 195 21.89 5.30 8.87
CA VAL A 195 22.75 5.88 9.92
C VAL A 195 21.93 6.39 11.12
N GLN A 196 20.67 6.79 10.87
CA GLN A 196 19.77 7.34 11.88
C GLN A 196 18.45 6.55 11.90
N ASP A 197 17.89 6.44 13.10
CA ASP A 197 16.56 5.86 13.32
C ASP A 197 15.42 6.81 12.92
#